data_ecc01cbfb368318065c29b64ead55c94
#
_entry.id   ecc01cbfb368318065c29b64ead55c94
#
_cell.length_a   1.000
_cell.length_b   1.000
_cell.length_c   1.000
_cell.angle_alpha   90.00
_cell.angle_beta   90.00
_cell.angle_gamma   90.00
#
_symmetry.space_group_name_H-M   'P 1'
#
loop_
_entity.id
_entity.type
_entity.pdbx_description
1 polymer ?
#
loop_
_entity_poly.entity_id
_entity_poly.type
_entity_poly.pdbx_seq_one_letter_code
_entity_poly.pdbx_strand_id
1 'polypeptide(L)'
;MTLPRPLRAAAVVILLSFNAVGAPSVARAADLTVTAYGGAWEQAYRKCFVQPFEKQTGKTVDVILGSPMQWINQVGANPAHPPIDVMVGLVDSGEIARERGLVDKISDAEIPNLKQLKPNMLGYGKGYGFPIAFGDFGLMYSKKAVPNPPQTWKEFVDGTVAGKWHAGLPGISYVATAQGVIGLFATVYGGSLDNVQPGLDQVKRMKASGNVSFYSEPNSPLISLRSGDIDIAMYFDGRAWAEHDANNPDIGYLNPRPGAVAFPTMVQKVKNGSPLGYQFMNVLASAEGQSCFANLLQYSASNRDVKYSDQVRSRIAKDDDSLWLSFDVVSKKTPEWVEMWNKQIGR
;
A
#
# COMPACT_ATOMS: atom_id res chain seq x y z
N MET A 1 -10.30 -26.75 -98.24
CA MET A 1 -10.77 -25.40 -97.98
C MET A 1 -11.28 -25.26 -96.58
N THR A 2 -10.45 -24.83 -95.68
CA THR A 2 -10.77 -24.72 -94.24
C THR A 2 -10.49 -23.26 -93.86
N LEU A 3 -11.52 -22.56 -93.40
CA LEU A 3 -11.49 -21.16 -92.95
C LEU A 3 -10.98 -21.13 -91.51
N PRO A 4 -10.18 -20.11 -91.09
CA PRO A 4 -9.67 -19.96 -89.75
C PRO A 4 -10.70 -19.27 -88.81
N ARG A 5 -10.77 -19.71 -87.62
CA ARG A 5 -11.54 -19.13 -86.53
C ARG A 5 -10.85 -17.87 -85.94
N PRO A 6 -11.60 -16.86 -85.51
CA PRO A 6 -11.01 -15.66 -84.88
C PRO A 6 -10.67 -15.90 -83.43
N LEU A 7 -9.50 -15.39 -82.97
CA LEU A 7 -9.07 -15.31 -81.59
C LEU A 7 -9.92 -14.25 -80.83
N ARG A 8 -10.50 -14.69 -79.68
CA ARG A 8 -11.11 -13.79 -78.73
C ARG A 8 -10.02 -13.31 -77.76
N ALA A 9 -9.79 -12.02 -77.72
CA ALA A 9 -8.94 -11.36 -76.74
C ALA A 9 -9.71 -11.24 -75.39
N ALA A 10 -9.18 -11.88 -74.36
CA ALA A 10 -9.69 -11.70 -73.00
C ALA A 10 -9.00 -10.50 -72.36
N ALA A 11 -9.79 -9.47 -72.02
CA ALA A 11 -9.32 -8.33 -71.25
C ALA A 11 -9.23 -8.72 -69.75
N VAL A 12 -8.02 -8.74 -69.18
CA VAL A 12 -7.78 -8.95 -67.76
C VAL A 12 -7.93 -7.60 -67.07
N VAL A 13 -9.00 -7.43 -66.27
CA VAL A 13 -9.19 -6.27 -65.38
C VAL A 13 -8.42 -6.55 -64.09
N ILE A 14 -7.30 -5.87 -63.88
CA ILE A 14 -6.54 -5.88 -62.62
C ILE A 14 -7.24 -4.93 -61.64
N LEU A 15 -7.94 -5.48 -60.65
CA LEU A 15 -8.45 -4.77 -59.51
C LEU A 15 -7.29 -4.49 -58.55
N LEU A 16 -6.78 -3.26 -58.53
CA LEU A 16 -5.84 -2.76 -57.53
C LEU A 16 -6.59 -2.57 -56.18
N SER A 17 -6.45 -3.55 -55.30
CA SER A 17 -6.91 -3.43 -53.91
C SER A 17 -5.99 -2.44 -53.15
N PHE A 18 -6.47 -1.24 -52.88
CA PHE A 18 -5.82 -0.29 -51.99
C PHE A 18 -5.94 -0.84 -50.56
N ASN A 19 -4.88 -1.49 -50.08
CA ASN A 19 -4.73 -1.75 -48.66
C ASN A 19 -4.48 -0.41 -47.95
N ALA A 20 -5.46 0.11 -47.22
CA ALA A 20 -5.28 1.21 -46.28
C ALA A 20 -4.32 0.74 -45.20
N VAL A 21 -3.05 1.08 -45.31
CA VAL A 21 -2.07 0.92 -44.23
C VAL A 21 -2.56 1.81 -43.08
N GLY A 22 -3.13 1.19 -42.06
CA GLY A 22 -3.49 1.88 -40.82
C GLY A 22 -2.25 2.62 -40.31
N ALA A 23 -2.33 3.92 -40.15
CA ALA A 23 -1.27 4.70 -39.53
C ALA A 23 -0.97 4.08 -38.16
N PRO A 24 0.31 3.87 -37.77
CA PRO A 24 0.65 3.39 -36.44
C PRO A 24 0.08 4.40 -35.46
N SER A 25 -0.80 3.92 -34.55
CA SER A 25 -1.23 4.72 -33.41
C SER A 25 0.00 4.99 -32.55
N VAL A 26 0.52 6.21 -32.63
CA VAL A 26 1.57 6.66 -31.72
C VAL A 26 0.99 6.53 -30.31
N ALA A 27 1.51 5.61 -29.53
CA ALA A 27 1.15 5.48 -28.12
C ALA A 27 1.47 6.83 -27.45
N ARG A 28 0.42 7.60 -27.19
CA ARG A 28 0.57 8.90 -26.51
C ARG A 28 0.97 8.60 -25.08
N ALA A 29 2.06 9.18 -24.61
CA ALA A 29 2.41 9.14 -23.20
C ALA A 29 1.24 9.69 -22.37
N ALA A 30 0.97 9.08 -21.22
CA ALA A 30 -0.06 9.56 -20.33
C ALA A 30 0.23 11.01 -19.86
N ASP A 31 -0.82 11.78 -19.59
CA ASP A 31 -0.67 13.17 -19.13
C ASP A 31 -0.14 13.24 -17.68
N LEU A 32 -0.33 12.17 -16.91
CA LEU A 32 0.09 12.05 -15.51
C LEU A 32 0.52 10.61 -15.20
N THR A 33 1.61 10.44 -14.46
CA THR A 33 2.09 9.14 -13.99
C THR A 33 2.05 9.09 -12.47
N VAL A 34 1.33 8.11 -11.92
CA VAL A 34 1.17 7.93 -10.47
C VAL A 34 1.56 6.51 -10.06
N THR A 35 1.81 6.29 -8.77
CA THR A 35 2.15 4.96 -8.27
C THR A 35 1.02 4.35 -7.47
N ALA A 36 0.97 3.01 -7.41
CA ALA A 36 0.02 2.26 -6.60
C ALA A 36 0.58 0.91 -6.15
N TYR A 37 0.06 0.42 -5.03
CA TYR A 37 0.23 -0.99 -4.65
C TYR A 37 -0.69 -1.86 -5.52
N GLY A 38 -0.27 -3.08 -5.84
CA GLY A 38 -1.05 -3.99 -6.67
C GLY A 38 -2.25 -4.64 -5.99
N GLY A 39 -3.02 -5.40 -6.77
CA GLY A 39 -4.17 -6.18 -6.31
C GLY A 39 -5.41 -5.35 -6.01
N ALA A 40 -6.15 -5.69 -4.95
CA ALA A 40 -7.37 -4.96 -4.57
C ALA A 40 -7.12 -3.47 -4.32
N TRP A 41 -5.92 -3.12 -3.85
CA TRP A 41 -5.52 -1.73 -3.61
C TRP A 41 -5.48 -0.92 -4.92
N GLU A 42 -4.86 -1.45 -5.97
CA GLU A 42 -4.85 -0.82 -7.30
C GLU A 42 -6.27 -0.65 -7.85
N GLN A 43 -7.08 -1.70 -7.78
CA GLN A 43 -8.45 -1.67 -8.28
C GLN A 43 -9.28 -0.56 -7.60
N ALA A 44 -9.17 -0.45 -6.28
CA ALA A 44 -9.83 0.60 -5.52
C ALA A 44 -9.27 1.99 -5.86
N TYR A 45 -7.94 2.12 -5.99
CA TYR A 45 -7.29 3.37 -6.35
C TYR A 45 -7.71 3.88 -7.72
N ARG A 46 -7.72 3.00 -8.72
CA ARG A 46 -8.20 3.33 -10.07
C ARG A 46 -9.68 3.74 -10.05
N LYS A 47 -10.52 2.97 -9.39
CA LYS A 47 -11.96 3.23 -9.35
C LYS A 47 -12.30 4.53 -8.61
N CYS A 48 -11.65 4.78 -7.48
CA CYS A 48 -12.04 5.86 -6.57
C CYS A 48 -11.33 7.19 -6.84
N PHE A 49 -10.17 7.18 -7.50
CA PHE A 49 -9.37 8.38 -7.71
C PHE A 49 -8.99 8.59 -9.18
N VAL A 50 -8.43 7.57 -9.86
CA VAL A 50 -7.96 7.72 -11.24
C VAL A 50 -9.13 7.99 -12.18
N GLN A 51 -10.12 7.12 -12.23
CA GLN A 51 -11.28 7.28 -13.12
C GLN A 51 -12.06 8.59 -12.87
N PRO A 52 -12.34 9.02 -11.62
CA PRO A 52 -12.90 10.34 -11.36
C PRO A 52 -12.06 11.49 -11.87
N PHE A 53 -10.72 11.44 -11.68
CA PHE A 53 -9.82 12.45 -12.19
C PHE A 53 -9.85 12.53 -13.73
N GLU A 54 -9.74 11.38 -14.41
CA GLU A 54 -9.80 11.30 -15.87
C GLU A 54 -11.14 11.84 -16.42
N LYS A 55 -12.25 11.48 -15.75
CA LYS A 55 -13.58 11.98 -16.10
C LYS A 55 -13.73 13.49 -15.93
N GLN A 56 -13.13 14.04 -14.88
CA GLN A 56 -13.23 15.48 -14.56
C GLN A 56 -12.35 16.33 -15.50
N THR A 57 -11.18 15.81 -15.87
CA THR A 57 -10.15 16.61 -16.54
C THR A 57 -10.00 16.28 -18.03
N GLY A 58 -10.46 15.12 -18.49
CA GLY A 58 -10.18 14.59 -19.82
C GLY A 58 -8.72 14.17 -20.01
N LYS A 59 -7.93 14.10 -18.92
CA LYS A 59 -6.51 13.72 -18.92
C LYS A 59 -6.35 12.24 -18.61
N THR A 60 -5.31 11.64 -19.18
CA THR A 60 -4.99 10.22 -18.99
C THR A 60 -4.00 10.01 -17.85
N VAL A 61 -4.18 8.94 -17.07
CA VAL A 61 -3.30 8.59 -15.93
C VAL A 61 -2.69 7.22 -16.14
N ASP A 62 -1.35 7.15 -16.13
CA ASP A 62 -0.64 5.89 -16.01
C ASP A 62 -0.37 5.55 -14.55
N VAL A 63 -0.53 4.26 -14.19
CA VAL A 63 -0.36 3.77 -12.82
C VAL A 63 0.76 2.74 -12.79
N ILE A 64 1.89 3.11 -12.20
CA ILE A 64 3.06 2.24 -12.02
C ILE A 64 2.92 1.46 -10.71
N LEU A 65 2.92 0.13 -10.80
CA LEU A 65 2.89 -0.76 -9.65
C LEU A 65 4.30 -1.03 -9.13
N GLY A 66 4.42 -1.23 -7.82
CA GLY A 66 5.70 -1.55 -7.19
C GLY A 66 5.73 -1.28 -5.70
N SER A 67 6.88 -0.80 -5.21
CA SER A 67 7.10 -0.48 -3.81
C SER A 67 7.68 0.93 -3.62
N PRO A 68 7.45 1.57 -2.46
CA PRO A 68 7.90 2.94 -2.22
C PRO A 68 9.39 3.16 -2.47
N MET A 69 10.25 2.25 -2.02
CA MET A 69 11.70 2.41 -2.21
C MET A 69 12.13 2.29 -3.68
N GLN A 70 11.45 1.44 -4.47
CA GLN A 70 11.69 1.37 -5.93
C GLN A 70 11.35 2.70 -6.59
N TRP A 71 10.19 3.29 -6.28
CA TRP A 71 9.75 4.57 -6.84
C TRP A 71 10.66 5.73 -6.42
N ILE A 72 11.03 5.80 -5.14
CA ILE A 72 11.97 6.81 -4.63
C ILE A 72 13.33 6.72 -5.36
N ASN A 73 13.81 5.50 -5.61
CA ASN A 73 15.07 5.31 -6.35
C ASN A 73 14.93 5.67 -7.83
N GLN A 74 13.80 5.37 -8.47
CA GLN A 74 13.53 5.77 -9.87
C GLN A 74 13.49 7.30 -10.01
N VAL A 75 12.79 8.00 -9.11
CA VAL A 75 12.75 9.47 -9.09
C VAL A 75 14.15 10.04 -8.78
N GLY A 76 14.87 9.46 -7.82
CA GLY A 76 16.21 9.88 -7.44
C GLY A 76 17.26 9.67 -8.53
N ALA A 77 17.05 8.71 -9.46
CA ALA A 77 17.92 8.47 -10.59
C ALA A 77 17.81 9.56 -11.68
N ASN A 78 16.66 10.23 -11.81
CA ASN A 78 16.44 11.33 -12.76
C ASN A 78 15.55 12.43 -12.15
N PRO A 79 16.05 13.18 -11.16
CA PRO A 79 15.23 14.15 -10.44
C PRO A 79 14.86 15.39 -11.27
N ALA A 80 15.57 15.68 -12.37
CA ALA A 80 15.25 16.79 -13.28
C ALA A 80 14.05 16.47 -14.19
N HIS A 81 13.87 15.19 -14.56
CA HIS A 81 12.80 14.67 -15.39
C HIS A 81 12.29 13.36 -14.79
N PRO A 82 11.57 13.42 -13.65
CA PRO A 82 11.16 12.22 -12.93
C PRO A 82 10.15 11.42 -13.75
N PRO A 83 10.21 10.07 -13.72
CA PRO A 83 9.26 9.22 -14.43
C PRO A 83 7.91 9.10 -13.71
N ILE A 84 7.76 9.73 -12.54
CA ILE A 84 6.61 9.66 -11.66
C ILE A 84 6.24 11.08 -11.24
N ASP A 85 4.96 11.40 -11.18
CA ASP A 85 4.44 12.72 -10.81
C ASP A 85 3.86 12.75 -9.38
N VAL A 86 3.20 11.66 -8.97
CA VAL A 86 2.65 11.50 -7.62
C VAL A 86 3.00 10.10 -7.10
N MET A 87 3.64 10.07 -5.93
CA MET A 87 4.01 8.81 -5.26
C MET A 87 3.08 8.52 -4.09
N VAL A 88 2.76 7.23 -3.92
CA VAL A 88 2.17 6.67 -2.71
C VAL A 88 3.25 5.94 -1.90
N GLY A 89 3.12 5.95 -0.57
CA GLY A 89 4.05 5.27 0.33
C GLY A 89 3.48 5.18 1.73
N LEU A 90 4.28 4.71 2.68
CA LEU A 90 4.01 4.89 4.09
C LEU A 90 4.72 6.15 4.60
N VAL A 91 4.42 6.60 5.80
CA VAL A 91 4.97 7.85 6.36
C VAL A 91 6.49 7.85 6.38
N ASP A 92 7.12 6.73 6.74
CA ASP A 92 8.58 6.57 6.79
C ASP A 92 9.24 6.71 5.41
N SER A 93 8.68 6.07 4.38
CA SER A 93 9.18 6.22 3.00
C SER A 93 8.92 7.61 2.45
N GLY A 94 7.80 8.23 2.82
CA GLY A 94 7.52 9.64 2.53
C GLY A 94 8.54 10.60 3.16
N GLU A 95 9.00 10.30 4.38
CA GLU A 95 10.06 11.07 5.04
C GLU A 95 11.40 10.93 4.31
N ILE A 96 11.76 9.73 3.86
CA ILE A 96 12.96 9.49 3.04
C ILE A 96 12.91 10.31 1.74
N ALA A 97 11.76 10.31 1.05
CA ALA A 97 11.59 11.10 -0.17
C ALA A 97 11.74 12.61 0.08
N ARG A 98 11.19 13.10 1.19
CA ARG A 98 11.32 14.50 1.64
C ARG A 98 12.77 14.85 1.96
N GLU A 99 13.47 14.04 2.74
CA GLU A 99 14.87 14.29 3.13
C GLU A 99 15.82 14.27 1.93
N ARG A 100 15.54 13.46 0.92
CA ARG A 100 16.28 13.46 -0.35
C ARG A 100 15.92 14.62 -1.28
N GLY A 101 14.97 15.50 -0.90
CA GLY A 101 14.54 16.64 -1.70
C GLY A 101 13.80 16.28 -2.99
N LEU A 102 13.14 15.10 -3.03
CA LEU A 102 12.48 14.56 -4.22
C LEU A 102 11.01 14.95 -4.34
N VAL A 103 10.44 15.63 -3.35
CA VAL A 103 9.03 15.99 -3.29
C VAL A 103 8.84 17.48 -3.04
N ASP A 104 7.76 18.03 -3.56
CA ASP A 104 7.40 19.44 -3.42
C ASP A 104 6.66 19.71 -2.12
N LYS A 105 6.76 20.93 -1.61
CA LYS A 105 5.80 21.44 -0.63
C LYS A 105 4.43 21.55 -1.27
N ILE A 106 3.40 21.30 -0.46
CA ILE A 106 2.00 21.42 -0.85
C ILE A 106 1.29 22.44 0.04
N SER A 107 0.26 23.05 -0.52
CA SER A 107 -0.59 24.00 0.22
C SER A 107 -2.06 23.84 -0.17
N ASP A 108 -2.94 24.46 0.59
CA ASP A 108 -4.39 24.48 0.31
C ASP A 108 -4.74 25.37 -0.90
N ALA A 109 -3.80 26.17 -1.39
CA ALA A 109 -3.96 26.92 -2.63
C ALA A 109 -3.96 25.97 -3.85
N GLU A 110 -3.06 24.98 -3.87
CA GLU A 110 -2.99 23.97 -4.94
C GLU A 110 -3.94 22.80 -4.68
N ILE A 111 -4.20 22.47 -3.40
CA ILE A 111 -4.99 21.30 -2.99
C ILE A 111 -6.07 21.75 -1.99
N PRO A 112 -7.17 22.35 -2.46
CA PRO A 112 -8.21 22.94 -1.57
C PRO A 112 -8.81 21.94 -0.57
N ASN A 113 -8.91 20.66 -0.92
CA ASN A 113 -9.46 19.61 -0.06
C ASN A 113 -8.57 19.26 1.15
N LEU A 114 -7.33 19.78 1.26
CA LEU A 114 -6.53 19.65 2.48
C LEU A 114 -7.26 20.18 3.72
N LYS A 115 -8.10 21.20 3.55
CA LYS A 115 -8.92 21.77 4.64
C LYS A 115 -9.92 20.79 5.25
N GLN A 116 -10.25 19.70 4.54
CA GLN A 116 -11.16 18.67 5.01
C GLN A 116 -10.45 17.53 5.74
N LEU A 117 -9.11 17.49 5.70
CA LEU A 117 -8.36 16.44 6.35
C LEU A 117 -8.26 16.67 7.86
N LYS A 118 -8.14 15.57 8.62
CA LYS A 118 -7.91 15.61 10.06
C LYS A 118 -6.55 16.25 10.35
N PRO A 119 -6.43 17.18 11.33
CA PRO A 119 -5.18 17.88 11.60
C PRO A 119 -4.01 16.95 11.97
N ASN A 120 -4.25 15.87 12.74
CA ASN A 120 -3.25 14.87 13.08
C ASN A 120 -2.71 14.17 11.82
N MET A 121 -3.55 13.91 10.82
CA MET A 121 -3.12 13.31 9.54
C MET A 121 -2.24 14.27 8.73
N LEU A 122 -2.60 15.55 8.66
CA LEU A 122 -1.78 16.56 7.99
C LEU A 122 -0.38 16.69 8.63
N GLY A 123 -0.28 16.51 9.95
CA GLY A 123 0.98 16.56 10.69
C GLY A 123 2.03 15.57 10.17
N TYR A 124 1.61 14.37 9.73
CA TYR A 124 2.53 13.38 9.17
C TYR A 124 3.18 13.83 7.86
N GLY A 125 2.51 14.66 7.07
CA GLY A 125 3.04 15.16 5.80
C GLY A 125 4.06 16.28 5.93
N LYS A 126 4.13 16.96 7.07
CA LYS A 126 5.03 18.12 7.31
C LYS A 126 5.02 19.15 6.19
N GLY A 127 3.87 19.29 5.50
CA GLY A 127 3.70 20.19 4.36
C GLY A 127 4.28 19.67 3.02
N TYR A 128 4.65 18.38 2.93
CA TYR A 128 5.17 17.73 1.70
C TYR A 128 4.29 16.59 1.20
N GLY A 129 3.15 16.38 1.80
CA GLY A 129 2.20 15.35 1.45
C GLY A 129 1.15 15.20 2.54
N PHE A 130 0.28 14.21 2.39
CA PHE A 130 -0.73 13.88 3.39
C PHE A 130 -1.11 12.40 3.27
N PRO A 131 -1.55 11.76 4.38
CA PRO A 131 -2.14 10.45 4.31
C PRO A 131 -3.53 10.49 3.65
N ILE A 132 -3.86 9.49 2.83
CA ILE A 132 -5.21 9.31 2.28
C ILE A 132 -6.02 8.31 3.11
N ALA A 133 -5.34 7.41 3.78
CA ALA A 133 -5.93 6.37 4.63
C ALA A 133 -4.92 5.90 5.66
N PHE A 134 -5.37 5.16 6.65
CA PHE A 134 -4.52 4.36 7.53
C PHE A 134 -5.23 3.05 7.89
N GLY A 135 -4.44 2.03 8.17
CA GLY A 135 -4.89 0.75 8.68
C GLY A 135 -4.06 0.34 9.88
N ASP A 136 -4.62 -0.49 10.74
CA ASP A 136 -3.94 -1.09 11.85
C ASP A 136 -3.22 -2.39 11.45
N PHE A 137 -2.04 -2.59 12.00
CA PHE A 137 -1.25 -3.80 11.82
C PHE A 137 -1.41 -4.69 13.06
N GLY A 138 -2.53 -5.41 13.10
CA GLY A 138 -2.94 -6.29 14.19
C GLY A 138 -2.75 -7.77 13.85
N LEU A 139 -3.67 -8.62 14.28
CA LEU A 139 -3.61 -10.06 14.09
C LEU A 139 -4.75 -10.57 13.20
N MET A 140 -4.40 -11.07 12.03
CA MET A 140 -5.25 -11.89 11.16
C MET A 140 -5.07 -13.35 11.56
N TYR A 141 -6.15 -14.13 11.65
CA TYR A 141 -6.09 -15.53 12.07
C TYR A 141 -7.19 -16.40 11.45
N SER A 142 -6.96 -17.70 11.38
CA SER A 142 -8.00 -18.70 11.09
C SER A 142 -8.81 -18.92 12.35
N LYS A 143 -10.13 -18.66 12.32
CA LYS A 143 -11.04 -18.90 13.44
C LYS A 143 -11.12 -20.37 13.80
N LYS A 144 -10.92 -21.25 12.80
CA LYS A 144 -10.90 -22.71 12.99
C LYS A 144 -9.64 -23.16 13.72
N ALA A 145 -8.46 -22.66 13.31
CA ALA A 145 -7.19 -23.06 13.93
C ALA A 145 -6.97 -22.36 15.29
N VAL A 146 -7.44 -21.11 15.41
CA VAL A 146 -7.28 -20.27 16.62
C VAL A 146 -8.65 -19.81 17.12
N PRO A 147 -9.48 -20.72 17.70
CA PRO A 147 -10.83 -20.38 18.15
C PRO A 147 -10.84 -19.40 19.34
N ASN A 148 -9.76 -19.32 20.09
CA ASN A 148 -9.55 -18.37 21.19
C ASN A 148 -8.30 -17.53 20.88
N PRO A 149 -8.42 -16.47 20.05
CA PRO A 149 -7.28 -15.67 19.65
C PRO A 149 -6.74 -14.83 20.81
N PRO A 150 -5.41 -14.55 20.81
CA PRO A 150 -4.76 -13.79 21.86
C PRO A 150 -5.31 -12.36 21.92
N GLN A 151 -5.64 -11.88 23.12
CA GLN A 151 -6.21 -10.54 23.35
C GLN A 151 -5.14 -9.49 23.66
N THR A 152 -3.90 -9.91 23.86
CA THR A 152 -2.74 -9.05 24.12
C THR A 152 -1.55 -9.49 23.28
N TRP A 153 -0.63 -8.57 23.01
CA TRP A 153 0.62 -8.90 22.33
C TRP A 153 1.49 -9.88 23.11
N LYS A 154 1.42 -9.84 24.46
CA LYS A 154 2.12 -10.81 25.32
C LYS A 154 1.56 -12.22 25.14
N GLU A 155 0.24 -12.36 25.12
CA GLU A 155 -0.41 -13.66 24.83
C GLU A 155 -0.05 -14.18 23.43
N PHE A 156 0.04 -13.30 22.43
CA PHE A 156 0.45 -13.67 21.08
C PHE A 156 1.88 -14.22 21.06
N VAL A 157 2.83 -13.50 21.65
CA VAL A 157 4.23 -13.93 21.73
C VAL A 157 4.36 -15.24 22.51
N ASP A 158 3.78 -15.31 23.71
CA ASP A 158 3.90 -16.47 24.59
C ASP A 158 3.20 -17.70 24.00
N GLY A 159 2.05 -17.52 23.35
CA GLY A 159 1.34 -18.59 22.65
C GLY A 159 2.13 -19.14 21.46
N THR A 160 2.78 -18.27 20.69
CA THR A 160 3.69 -18.67 19.60
C THR A 160 4.88 -19.46 20.15
N VAL A 161 5.53 -18.96 21.21
CA VAL A 161 6.67 -19.65 21.83
C VAL A 161 6.25 -21.02 22.38
N ALA A 162 5.04 -21.13 22.93
CA ALA A 162 4.49 -22.36 23.45
C ALA A 162 3.95 -23.34 22.39
N GLY A 163 3.98 -22.98 21.10
CA GLY A 163 3.48 -23.81 20.00
C GLY A 163 1.95 -23.95 19.95
N LYS A 164 1.20 -22.97 20.50
CA LYS A 164 -0.27 -22.96 20.40
C LYS A 164 -0.76 -22.73 18.96
N TRP A 165 0.07 -22.10 18.14
CA TRP A 165 -0.15 -21.77 16.74
C TRP A 165 1.20 -21.55 16.04
N HIS A 166 1.20 -21.69 14.72
CA HIS A 166 2.29 -21.23 13.88
C HIS A 166 2.01 -19.79 13.40
N ALA A 167 2.90 -18.85 13.73
CA ALA A 167 2.69 -17.43 13.47
C ALA A 167 3.42 -16.90 12.24
N GLY A 168 2.81 -15.97 11.52
CA GLY A 168 3.44 -15.18 10.46
C GLY A 168 3.85 -13.80 10.97
N LEU A 169 5.13 -13.42 10.81
CA LEU A 169 5.64 -12.09 11.13
C LEU A 169 6.28 -11.44 9.89
N PRO A 170 6.22 -10.09 9.78
CA PRO A 170 6.97 -9.40 8.73
C PRO A 170 8.47 -9.57 8.97
N GLY A 171 9.20 -10.00 7.94
CA GLY A 171 10.66 -10.00 7.92
C GLY A 171 11.20 -8.58 7.76
N ILE A 172 12.46 -8.35 8.13
CA ILE A 172 13.07 -7.01 8.16
C ILE A 172 13.09 -6.30 6.79
N SER A 173 13.00 -7.06 5.71
CA SER A 173 12.90 -6.55 4.33
C SER A 173 11.47 -6.13 3.93
N TYR A 174 10.46 -6.49 4.71
CA TYR A 174 9.09 -6.07 4.44
C TYR A 174 8.89 -4.64 4.91
N VAL A 175 8.78 -3.77 3.93
CA VAL A 175 8.72 -2.31 4.00
C VAL A 175 8.08 -1.78 5.28
N ALA A 176 8.84 -1.01 6.07
CA ALA A 176 8.43 -0.26 7.26
C ALA A 176 7.72 -1.06 8.38
N THR A 177 7.00 -2.11 8.02
CA THR A 177 6.18 -2.87 8.96
C THR A 177 6.99 -3.65 9.99
N ALA A 178 8.12 -4.24 9.61
CA ALA A 178 8.99 -4.92 10.58
C ALA A 178 9.56 -3.95 11.62
N GLN A 179 9.91 -2.74 11.20
CA GLN A 179 10.38 -1.69 12.11
C GLN A 179 9.27 -1.25 13.05
N GLY A 180 8.03 -1.12 12.54
CA GLY A 180 6.86 -0.87 13.39
C GLY A 180 6.60 -1.99 14.41
N VAL A 181 6.79 -3.25 14.01
CA VAL A 181 6.67 -4.41 14.93
C VAL A 181 7.77 -4.40 16.00
N ILE A 182 9.01 -4.08 15.62
CA ILE A 182 10.11 -3.94 16.60
C ILE A 182 9.77 -2.84 17.63
N GLY A 183 9.31 -1.67 17.16
CA GLY A 183 8.90 -0.56 18.02
C GLY A 183 7.69 -0.90 18.91
N LEU A 184 6.69 -1.60 18.36
CA LEU A 184 5.52 -2.09 19.12
C LEU A 184 5.95 -3.02 20.25
N PHE A 185 6.71 -4.07 19.93
CA PHE A 185 7.14 -5.02 20.93
C PHE A 185 8.09 -4.36 21.94
N ALA A 186 8.97 -3.46 21.52
CA ALA A 186 9.77 -2.69 22.46
C ALA A 186 8.88 -1.98 23.48
N THR A 187 7.88 -1.23 23.04
CA THR A 187 6.95 -0.52 23.92
C THR A 187 6.18 -1.47 24.85
N VAL A 188 5.67 -2.58 24.32
CA VAL A 188 4.90 -3.58 25.09
C VAL A 188 5.74 -4.28 26.18
N TYR A 189 7.04 -4.42 25.93
CA TYR A 189 7.96 -5.11 26.83
C TYR A 189 8.90 -4.17 27.61
N GLY A 190 8.50 -2.89 27.76
CA GLY A 190 9.18 -1.93 28.64
C GLY A 190 10.40 -1.24 28.06
N GLY A 191 10.57 -1.30 26.73
CA GLY A 191 11.53 -0.51 25.98
C GLY A 191 10.90 0.77 25.38
N SER A 192 11.54 1.30 24.36
CA SER A 192 11.10 2.49 23.62
C SER A 192 11.68 2.47 22.20
N LEU A 193 11.39 3.49 21.39
CA LEU A 193 12.02 3.65 20.07
C LEU A 193 13.54 3.97 20.18
N ASP A 194 14.02 4.43 21.34
CA ASP A 194 15.46 4.60 21.61
C ASP A 194 16.14 3.33 22.17
N ASN A 195 15.33 2.41 22.70
CA ASN A 195 15.80 1.11 23.21
C ASN A 195 14.85 0.01 22.72
N VAL A 196 15.12 -0.51 21.52
CA VAL A 196 14.30 -1.56 20.90
C VAL A 196 14.71 -2.97 21.26
N GLN A 197 15.76 -3.14 22.07
CA GLN A 197 16.28 -4.47 22.43
C GLN A 197 15.18 -5.37 23.06
N PRO A 198 14.31 -4.89 23.99
CA PRO A 198 13.23 -5.72 24.51
C PRO A 198 12.28 -6.28 23.43
N GLY A 199 12.05 -5.52 22.35
CA GLY A 199 11.24 -5.96 21.20
C GLY A 199 11.95 -7.03 20.37
N LEU A 200 13.24 -6.81 20.05
CA LEU A 200 14.06 -7.79 19.32
C LEU A 200 14.19 -9.11 20.09
N ASP A 201 14.29 -9.05 21.41
CA ASP A 201 14.36 -10.26 22.25
C ASP A 201 13.09 -11.11 22.10
N GLN A 202 11.90 -10.50 21.93
CA GLN A 202 10.67 -11.25 21.70
C GLN A 202 10.66 -11.91 20.31
N VAL A 203 11.06 -11.21 19.28
CA VAL A 203 11.20 -11.78 17.92
C VAL A 203 12.19 -12.95 17.93
N LYS A 204 13.31 -12.79 18.63
CA LYS A 204 14.32 -13.85 18.81
C LYS A 204 13.74 -15.08 19.55
N ARG A 205 12.97 -14.87 20.64
CA ARG A 205 12.29 -15.95 21.37
C ARG A 205 11.32 -16.70 20.45
N MET A 206 10.50 -16.00 19.69
CA MET A 206 9.54 -16.61 18.76
C MET A 206 10.29 -17.39 17.66
N LYS A 207 11.37 -16.83 17.07
CA LYS A 207 12.19 -17.55 16.10
C LYS A 207 12.81 -18.82 16.66
N ALA A 208 13.34 -18.77 17.88
CA ALA A 208 13.99 -19.90 18.54
C ALA A 208 13.00 -21.04 18.85
N SER A 209 11.70 -20.75 19.00
CA SER A 209 10.66 -21.79 19.21
C SER A 209 10.39 -22.63 17.96
N GLY A 210 10.75 -22.15 16.77
CA GLY A 210 10.42 -22.80 15.50
C GLY A 210 8.99 -22.60 15.02
N ASN A 211 8.14 -21.87 15.78
CA ASN A 211 6.71 -21.67 15.50
C ASN A 211 6.42 -20.33 14.83
N VAL A 212 7.41 -19.77 14.09
CA VAL A 212 7.23 -18.51 13.36
C VAL A 212 7.81 -18.60 11.96
N SER A 213 7.08 -18.08 10.98
CA SER A 213 7.53 -17.86 9.62
C SER A 213 7.62 -16.35 9.33
N PHE A 214 8.72 -15.92 8.72
CA PHE A 214 8.89 -14.52 8.30
C PHE A 214 8.47 -14.36 6.84
N TYR A 215 7.73 -13.29 6.53
CA TYR A 215 7.33 -12.97 5.17
C TYR A 215 7.86 -11.59 4.75
N SER A 216 8.09 -11.42 3.44
CA SER A 216 8.58 -10.17 2.84
C SER A 216 7.63 -9.61 1.77
N GLU A 217 6.58 -10.37 1.41
CA GLU A 217 5.63 -9.99 0.37
C GLU A 217 4.22 -9.79 0.93
N PRO A 218 3.47 -8.78 0.46
CA PRO A 218 2.16 -8.42 1.01
C PRO A 218 1.11 -9.53 0.98
N ASN A 219 1.16 -10.42 0.00
CA ASN A 219 0.15 -11.48 -0.16
C ASN A 219 0.56 -12.81 0.49
N SER A 220 1.83 -12.95 0.91
CA SER A 220 2.32 -14.22 1.49
C SER A 220 1.53 -14.67 2.73
N PRO A 221 1.19 -13.80 3.71
CA PRO A 221 0.42 -14.24 4.86
C PRO A 221 -0.97 -14.78 4.51
N LEU A 222 -1.64 -14.19 3.51
CA LEU A 222 -2.95 -14.66 3.05
C LEU A 222 -2.85 -16.06 2.44
N ILE A 223 -1.82 -16.29 1.62
CA ILE A 223 -1.56 -17.59 0.99
C ILE A 223 -1.26 -18.62 2.06
N SER A 224 -0.33 -18.34 2.98
CA SER A 224 0.08 -19.25 4.03
C SER A 224 -1.04 -19.58 5.03
N LEU A 225 -1.94 -18.61 5.31
CA LEU A 225 -3.10 -18.86 6.17
C LEU A 225 -4.14 -19.77 5.46
N ARG A 226 -4.35 -19.59 4.15
CA ARG A 226 -5.25 -20.45 3.36
C ARG A 226 -4.73 -21.88 3.22
N SER A 227 -3.42 -22.06 3.05
CA SER A 227 -2.78 -23.38 2.96
C SER A 227 -2.68 -24.10 4.32
N GLY A 228 -2.81 -23.36 5.43
CA GLY A 228 -2.61 -23.88 6.77
C GLY A 228 -1.13 -23.97 7.19
N ASP A 229 -0.24 -23.28 6.46
CA ASP A 229 1.19 -23.18 6.84
C ASP A 229 1.39 -22.27 8.06
N ILE A 230 0.47 -21.34 8.27
CA ILE A 230 0.36 -20.50 9.48
C ILE A 230 -1.10 -20.47 9.95
N ASP A 231 -1.28 -20.25 11.24
CA ASP A 231 -2.61 -20.17 11.88
C ASP A 231 -3.02 -18.73 12.18
N ILE A 232 -2.04 -17.87 12.41
CA ILE A 232 -2.19 -16.48 12.81
C ILE A 232 -1.03 -15.64 12.25
N ALA A 233 -1.27 -14.40 11.87
CA ALA A 233 -0.22 -13.52 11.37
C ALA A 233 -0.44 -12.08 11.81
N MET A 234 0.64 -11.35 12.06
CA MET A 234 0.56 -9.89 12.08
C MET A 234 0.24 -9.40 10.68
N TYR A 235 -0.83 -8.64 10.52
CA TYR A 235 -1.30 -8.23 9.18
C TYR A 235 -2.20 -7.00 9.24
N PHE A 236 -2.39 -6.34 8.08
CA PHE A 236 -3.26 -5.18 7.96
C PHE A 236 -4.74 -5.54 8.02
N ASP A 237 -5.51 -4.78 8.81
CA ASP A 237 -6.95 -4.91 9.03
C ASP A 237 -7.75 -4.95 7.71
N GLY A 238 -7.63 -3.94 6.87
CA GLY A 238 -8.39 -3.85 5.62
C GLY A 238 -8.13 -5.02 4.67
N ARG A 239 -6.89 -5.53 4.61
CA ARG A 239 -6.57 -6.71 3.79
C ARG A 239 -7.16 -7.99 4.37
N ALA A 240 -7.14 -8.14 5.70
CA ALA A 240 -7.75 -9.27 6.40
C ALA A 240 -9.26 -9.28 6.18
N TRP A 241 -9.91 -8.13 6.31
CA TRP A 241 -11.36 -8.01 6.08
C TRP A 241 -11.75 -8.18 4.61
N ALA A 242 -10.95 -7.69 3.67
CA ALA A 242 -11.17 -7.94 2.24
C ALA A 242 -11.11 -9.44 1.92
N GLU A 243 -10.18 -10.17 2.53
CA GLU A 243 -10.08 -11.62 2.39
C GLU A 243 -11.28 -12.35 3.00
N HIS A 244 -11.71 -11.92 4.20
CA HIS A 244 -12.92 -12.44 4.84
C HIS A 244 -14.15 -12.30 3.93
N ASP A 245 -14.35 -11.13 3.32
CA ASP A 245 -15.51 -10.82 2.49
C ASP A 245 -15.44 -11.49 1.12
N ALA A 246 -14.24 -11.83 0.63
CA ALA A 246 -14.03 -12.56 -0.63
C ALA A 246 -14.26 -14.08 -0.54
N ASN A 247 -15.19 -14.51 0.31
CA ASN A 247 -15.61 -15.92 0.55
C ASN A 247 -14.68 -16.73 1.46
N ASN A 248 -13.95 -16.10 2.35
CA ASN A 248 -13.18 -16.80 3.38
C ASN A 248 -13.63 -16.40 4.80
N PRO A 249 -14.85 -16.79 5.23
CA PRO A 249 -15.41 -16.36 6.53
C PRO A 249 -14.65 -16.93 7.74
N ASP A 250 -13.74 -17.88 7.53
CA ASP A 250 -12.85 -18.40 8.56
C ASP A 250 -11.81 -17.36 9.02
N ILE A 251 -11.50 -16.37 8.17
CA ILE A 251 -10.60 -15.27 8.56
C ILE A 251 -11.22 -14.42 9.66
N GLY A 252 -10.47 -14.24 10.75
CA GLY A 252 -10.71 -13.27 11.80
C GLY A 252 -9.63 -12.21 11.83
N TYR A 253 -9.95 -11.06 12.44
CA TYR A 253 -8.99 -9.99 12.70
C TYR A 253 -9.27 -9.35 14.06
N LEU A 254 -8.23 -8.97 14.77
CA LEU A 254 -8.31 -8.20 16.01
C LEU A 254 -7.06 -7.34 16.25
N ASN A 255 -7.23 -6.28 17.03
CA ASN A 255 -6.14 -5.47 17.56
C ASN A 255 -5.85 -5.89 19.00
N PRO A 256 -4.71 -6.59 19.27
CA PRO A 256 -4.36 -6.97 20.64
C PRO A 256 -4.05 -5.72 21.48
N ARG A 257 -4.42 -5.75 22.75
CA ARG A 257 -4.07 -4.65 23.68
C ARG A 257 -2.56 -4.52 23.87
N PRO A 258 -2.05 -3.27 24.01
CA PRO A 258 -2.76 -1.99 24.18
C PRO A 258 -3.25 -1.34 22.89
N GLY A 259 -3.12 -1.95 21.74
CA GLY A 259 -3.52 -1.48 20.41
C GLY A 259 -2.59 -2.02 19.34
N ALA A 260 -2.97 -1.89 18.07
CA ALA A 260 -2.14 -2.22 16.94
C ALA A 260 -1.47 -0.95 16.37
N VAL A 261 -0.35 -1.09 15.67
CA VAL A 261 0.32 0.07 15.08
C VAL A 261 -0.46 0.54 13.86
N ALA A 262 -0.83 1.83 13.88
CA ALA A 262 -1.42 2.50 12.72
C ALA A 262 -0.34 2.86 11.70
N PHE A 263 -0.60 2.55 10.43
CA PHE A 263 0.26 2.89 9.31
C PHE A 263 -0.45 3.80 8.31
N PRO A 264 -0.22 5.12 8.36
CA PRO A 264 -0.78 6.04 7.40
C PRO A 264 -0.17 5.83 6.00
N THR A 265 -1.05 5.77 5.00
CA THR A 265 -0.67 5.72 3.59
C THR A 265 -0.54 7.12 3.02
N MET A 266 0.69 7.55 2.81
CA MET A 266 1.10 8.88 2.39
C MET A 266 1.01 9.04 0.88
N VAL A 267 0.63 10.25 0.42
CA VAL A 267 0.76 10.67 -0.98
C VAL A 267 1.56 11.95 -1.06
N GLN A 268 2.43 12.04 -2.07
CA GLN A 268 3.35 13.15 -2.23
C GLN A 268 3.48 13.56 -3.70
N LYS A 269 3.55 14.87 -3.94
CA LYS A 269 3.87 15.45 -5.25
C LYS A 269 5.38 15.32 -5.49
N VAL A 270 5.76 14.65 -6.56
CA VAL A 270 7.17 14.54 -6.96
C VAL A 270 7.66 15.87 -7.50
N LYS A 271 8.83 16.31 -7.05
CA LYS A 271 9.47 17.54 -7.52
C LYS A 271 9.80 17.43 -9.00
N ASN A 272 9.56 18.51 -9.76
CA ASN A 272 9.70 18.57 -11.21
C ASN A 272 8.76 17.64 -12.01
N GLY A 273 7.86 16.91 -11.36
CA GLY A 273 6.79 16.19 -12.04
C GLY A 273 5.66 17.11 -12.52
N SER A 274 4.74 16.56 -13.32
CA SER A 274 3.62 17.30 -13.91
C SER A 274 2.84 18.12 -12.89
N PRO A 275 2.51 19.40 -13.16
CA PRO A 275 1.65 20.20 -12.27
C PRO A 275 0.22 19.62 -12.12
N LEU A 276 -0.23 18.74 -13.03
CA LEU A 276 -1.48 17.98 -12.87
C LEU A 276 -1.49 17.12 -11.61
N GLY A 277 -0.32 16.79 -11.06
CA GLY A 277 -0.19 16.07 -9.79
C GLY A 277 -0.91 16.74 -8.62
N TYR A 278 -0.92 18.08 -8.55
CA TYR A 278 -1.69 18.80 -7.51
C TYR A 278 -3.20 18.61 -7.66
N GLN A 279 -3.71 18.65 -8.90
CA GLN A 279 -5.14 18.42 -9.16
C GLN A 279 -5.51 16.96 -8.82
N PHE A 280 -4.65 16.01 -9.15
CA PHE A 280 -4.86 14.62 -8.78
C PHE A 280 -4.83 14.42 -7.26
N MET A 281 -3.88 15.04 -6.55
CA MET A 281 -3.83 15.02 -5.10
C MET A 281 -5.07 15.67 -4.46
N ASN A 282 -5.68 16.66 -5.11
CA ASN A 282 -6.96 17.22 -4.64
C ASN A 282 -8.10 16.20 -4.72
N VAL A 283 -8.12 15.33 -5.75
CA VAL A 283 -9.06 14.20 -5.82
C VAL A 283 -8.76 13.17 -4.74
N LEU A 284 -7.47 12.85 -4.49
CA LEU A 284 -7.06 11.96 -3.40
C LEU A 284 -7.46 12.46 -2.01
N ALA A 285 -7.51 13.79 -1.81
CA ALA A 285 -7.93 14.42 -0.56
C ALA A 285 -9.45 14.53 -0.41
N SER A 286 -10.25 14.27 -1.46
CA SER A 286 -11.70 14.49 -1.45
C SER A 286 -12.45 13.50 -0.55
N ALA A 287 -13.53 13.96 0.08
CA ALA A 287 -14.41 13.11 0.87
C ALA A 287 -15.07 12.00 0.02
N GLU A 288 -15.43 12.29 -1.24
CA GLU A 288 -16.03 11.32 -2.16
C GLU A 288 -15.03 10.21 -2.51
N GLY A 289 -13.83 10.57 -2.95
CA GLY A 289 -12.79 9.60 -3.32
C GLY A 289 -12.38 8.74 -2.13
N GLN A 290 -12.16 9.35 -0.96
CA GLN A 290 -11.80 8.60 0.25
C GLN A 290 -12.97 7.77 0.80
N SER A 291 -14.24 8.18 0.65
CA SER A 291 -15.40 7.34 1.01
C SER A 291 -15.47 6.08 0.14
N CYS A 292 -15.28 6.24 -1.18
CA CYS A 292 -15.20 5.11 -2.11
C CYS A 292 -14.06 4.16 -1.72
N PHE A 293 -12.86 4.67 -1.55
CA PHE A 293 -11.65 3.89 -1.26
C PHE A 293 -11.74 3.18 0.10
N ALA A 294 -12.17 3.89 1.14
CA ALA A 294 -12.31 3.35 2.49
C ALA A 294 -13.35 2.22 2.57
N ASN A 295 -14.47 2.34 1.84
CA ASN A 295 -15.49 1.30 1.84
C ASN A 295 -15.07 0.06 1.02
N LEU A 296 -14.21 0.20 0.01
CA LEU A 296 -13.71 -0.93 -0.75
C LEU A 296 -12.58 -1.68 -0.03
N LEU A 297 -11.68 -0.95 0.65
CA LEU A 297 -10.50 -1.52 1.29
C LEU A 297 -10.63 -1.66 2.80
N GLN A 298 -11.71 -1.17 3.38
CA GLN A 298 -11.97 -1.21 4.83
C GLN A 298 -10.85 -0.58 5.66
N TYR A 299 -10.34 0.59 5.18
CA TYR A 299 -9.36 1.41 5.88
C TYR A 299 -10.01 2.66 6.47
N SER A 300 -9.43 3.17 7.54
CA SER A 300 -9.75 4.49 8.05
C SER A 300 -9.24 5.57 7.10
N ALA A 301 -10.02 6.63 6.93
CA ALA A 301 -9.71 7.75 6.04
C ALA A 301 -9.15 8.95 6.79
N SER A 302 -8.37 9.76 6.10
CA SER A 302 -7.84 11.01 6.63
C SER A 302 -8.82 12.18 6.52
N ASN A 303 -9.76 12.14 5.57
CA ASN A 303 -10.79 13.16 5.43
C ASN A 303 -11.90 12.94 6.47
N ARG A 304 -12.28 14.01 7.20
CA ARG A 304 -13.27 13.95 8.29
C ARG A 304 -14.70 13.77 7.82
N ASP A 305 -14.99 14.09 6.55
CA ASP A 305 -16.35 14.05 5.98
C ASP A 305 -16.65 12.73 5.25
N VAL A 306 -15.77 11.72 5.42
CA VAL A 306 -15.92 10.39 4.82
C VAL A 306 -17.13 9.66 5.37
N LYS A 307 -17.89 9.05 4.46
CA LYS A 307 -19.06 8.24 4.77
C LYS A 307 -18.72 6.76 4.68
N TYR A 308 -18.73 6.10 5.82
CA TYR A 308 -18.53 4.65 5.92
C TYR A 308 -19.88 3.92 5.90
N SER A 309 -19.92 2.75 5.27
CA SER A 309 -21.00 1.78 5.52
C SER A 309 -20.96 1.30 6.97
N ASP A 310 -22.08 0.81 7.51
CA ASP A 310 -22.12 0.32 8.89
C ASP A 310 -21.14 -0.85 9.11
N GLN A 311 -21.03 -1.75 8.13
CA GLN A 311 -20.07 -2.84 8.17
C GLN A 311 -18.63 -2.33 8.30
N VAL A 312 -18.21 -1.40 7.43
CA VAL A 312 -16.84 -0.87 7.44
C VAL A 312 -16.59 -0.08 8.73
N ARG A 313 -17.56 0.72 9.17
CA ARG A 313 -17.47 1.49 10.43
C ARG A 313 -17.20 0.60 11.66
N SER A 314 -17.73 -0.62 11.66
CA SER A 314 -17.52 -1.56 12.77
C SER A 314 -16.14 -2.24 12.76
N ARG A 315 -15.39 -2.15 11.66
CA ARG A 315 -14.15 -2.91 11.42
C ARG A 315 -12.88 -2.06 11.33
N ILE A 316 -13.03 -0.80 10.90
CA ILE A 316 -11.87 0.07 10.65
C ILE A 316 -11.15 0.45 11.94
N ALA A 317 -9.85 0.69 11.81
CA ALA A 317 -9.01 1.30 12.83
C ALA A 317 -9.61 2.62 13.33
N LYS A 318 -9.58 2.83 14.64
CA LYS A 318 -10.01 4.09 15.26
C LYS A 318 -8.79 4.85 15.77
N ASP A 319 -8.81 6.16 15.60
CA ASP A 319 -7.68 7.03 15.99
C ASP A 319 -7.25 6.79 17.44
N ASP A 320 -8.21 6.58 18.35
CA ASP A 320 -7.98 6.44 19.81
C ASP A 320 -7.61 5.00 20.24
N ASP A 321 -7.91 4.00 19.40
CA ASP A 321 -7.66 2.58 19.69
C ASP A 321 -6.35 2.07 19.05
N SER A 322 -5.66 2.92 18.29
CA SER A 322 -4.43 2.60 17.57
C SER A 322 -3.19 3.16 18.25
N LEU A 323 -2.07 2.48 18.10
CA LEU A 323 -0.76 2.96 18.54
C LEU A 323 -0.09 3.76 17.41
N TRP A 324 0.19 5.01 17.69
CA TRP A 324 0.83 5.95 16.76
C TRP A 324 2.31 6.08 17.07
N LEU A 325 3.17 5.49 16.25
CA LEU A 325 4.62 5.60 16.40
C LEU A 325 5.13 6.94 15.83
N SER A 326 6.22 7.45 16.39
CA SER A 326 6.98 8.56 15.79
C SER A 326 7.76 8.07 14.58
N PHE A 327 7.12 8.06 13.39
CA PHE A 327 7.73 7.52 12.16
C PHE A 327 9.02 8.24 11.73
N ASP A 328 9.21 9.49 12.10
CA ASP A 328 10.50 10.18 11.91
C ASP A 328 11.62 9.59 12.79
N VAL A 329 11.31 9.10 13.97
CA VAL A 329 12.29 8.36 14.79
C VAL A 329 12.53 6.99 14.16
N VAL A 330 11.45 6.29 13.79
CA VAL A 330 11.53 4.98 13.13
C VAL A 330 12.39 5.05 11.87
N SER A 331 12.13 6.01 10.97
CA SER A 331 12.88 6.15 9.72
C SER A 331 14.38 6.41 9.94
N LYS A 332 14.72 7.28 10.89
CA LYS A 332 16.13 7.57 11.25
C LYS A 332 16.84 6.39 11.88
N LYS A 333 16.11 5.59 12.67
CA LYS A 333 16.66 4.40 13.36
C LYS A 333 16.64 3.14 12.50
N THR A 334 15.93 3.14 11.38
CA THR A 334 15.80 1.96 10.50
C THR A 334 17.14 1.31 10.14
N PRO A 335 18.23 2.00 9.72
CA PRO A 335 19.50 1.37 9.41
C PRO A 335 20.09 0.61 10.60
N GLU A 336 20.07 1.21 11.80
CA GLU A 336 20.53 0.61 13.05
C GLU A 336 19.71 -0.66 13.37
N TRP A 337 18.38 -0.56 13.28
CA TRP A 337 17.49 -1.70 13.61
C TRP A 337 17.61 -2.85 12.60
N VAL A 338 17.84 -2.54 11.32
CA VAL A 338 18.15 -3.56 10.30
C VAL A 338 19.45 -4.31 10.62
N GLU A 339 20.49 -3.59 11.05
CA GLU A 339 21.75 -4.20 11.48
C GLU A 339 21.55 -5.09 12.72
N MET A 340 20.86 -4.58 13.76
CA MET A 340 20.54 -5.34 14.97
C MET A 340 19.75 -6.61 14.65
N TRP A 341 18.75 -6.50 13.79
CA TRP A 341 17.96 -7.66 13.31
C TRP A 341 18.84 -8.69 12.62
N ASN A 342 19.63 -8.27 11.63
CA ASN A 342 20.50 -9.17 10.86
C ASN A 342 21.50 -9.91 11.75
N LYS A 343 22.00 -9.24 12.80
CA LYS A 343 22.95 -9.82 13.77
C LYS A 343 22.28 -10.80 14.74
N GLN A 344 21.05 -10.52 15.20
CA GLN A 344 20.43 -11.25 16.29
C GLN A 344 19.37 -12.27 15.83
N ILE A 345 18.67 -11.95 14.73
CA ILE A 345 17.57 -12.75 14.20
C ILE A 345 18.06 -13.50 12.93
N GLY A 346 18.89 -12.85 12.13
CA GLY A 346 19.35 -13.36 10.84
C GLY A 346 18.49 -12.87 9.68
N ARG A 347 18.93 -13.22 8.47
CA ARG A 347 18.24 -12.89 7.22
C ARG A 347 17.09 -13.85 6.96
#